data_3dbab3b51456679f8efdcce8a54a333b
#
_entry.id   3dbab3b51456679f8efdcce8a54a333b
#
_cell.length_a   1.000
_cell.length_b   1.000
_cell.length_c   1.000
_cell.angle_alpha   90.00
_cell.angle_beta   90.00
_cell.angle_gamma   90.00
#
_symmetry.space_group_name_H-M   'P 1'
#
loop_
_entity.id
_entity.type
_entity.pdbx_description
1 polymer ?
#
loop_
_entity_poly.entity_id
_entity_poly.type
_entity_poly.pdbx_seq_one_letter_code
_entity_poly.pdbx_strand_id
1 'polypeptide(L)'
;GSVITEEMWGIYYKPDFHFGGIQGGASPYKVDTPVDQVQIDPYGPSSPEFVASPEFAHMWVSALAHCQKRYEGMMPKYHREASGGIGCFTPDSFPVFDHFRENVTMIADSNHGWKMIGVGHLIADEVLGTQQELLEPFRFSRFAEGKLHPVSNSPYPWS
;
A
#
# COMPACT_ATOMS: atom_id res chain seq x y z
N GLY A 1 -26.51 -4.41 -0.71
CA GLY A 1 -25.65 -4.66 0.42
C GLY A 1 -25.68 -3.53 1.43
N SER A 2 -25.71 -3.87 2.70
CA SER A 2 -25.62 -2.87 3.77
C SER A 2 -24.20 -2.30 3.78
N VAL A 3 -24.07 -1.01 4.06
CA VAL A 3 -22.78 -0.41 4.39
C VAL A 3 -22.32 -1.03 5.70
N ILE A 4 -21.13 -1.63 5.71
CA ILE A 4 -20.60 -2.35 6.87
C ILE A 4 -19.92 -1.40 7.84
N THR A 5 -19.47 -0.25 7.36
CA THR A 5 -18.83 0.80 8.14
C THR A 5 -19.20 2.15 7.57
N GLU A 6 -19.25 3.17 8.41
CA GLU A 6 -19.39 4.57 8.00
C GLU A 6 -18.07 5.15 7.48
N GLU A 7 -16.95 4.47 7.73
CA GLU A 7 -15.66 4.86 7.20
C GLU A 7 -15.59 4.56 5.71
N MET A 8 -14.89 5.43 4.98
CA MET A 8 -14.67 5.21 3.57
C MET A 8 -13.74 4.03 3.35
N TRP A 9 -14.19 3.09 2.54
CA TRP A 9 -13.43 1.92 2.16
C TRP A 9 -13.23 1.89 0.63
N GLY A 10 -12.19 1.20 0.20
CA GLY A 10 -11.92 0.95 -1.21
C GLY A 10 -11.37 -0.44 -1.40
N ILE A 11 -11.64 -0.99 -2.56
CA ILE A 11 -11.08 -2.27 -2.96
C ILE A 11 -10.33 -2.12 -4.27
N TYR A 12 -9.39 -3.00 -4.49
CA TYR A 12 -8.79 -3.25 -5.80
C TYR A 12 -8.90 -4.73 -6.15
N TYR A 13 -8.93 -5.02 -7.42
CA TYR A 13 -8.95 -6.40 -7.91
C TYR A 13 -8.38 -6.49 -9.33
N LYS A 14 -7.90 -7.65 -9.67
CA LYS A 14 -7.36 -7.99 -10.98
C LYS A 14 -7.67 -9.44 -11.32
N PRO A 15 -7.60 -9.83 -12.60
CA PRO A 15 -7.65 -11.24 -12.98
C PRO A 15 -6.54 -12.04 -12.29
N ASP A 16 -6.86 -13.23 -11.85
CA ASP A 16 -5.90 -14.19 -11.32
C ASP A 16 -5.67 -15.29 -12.34
N PHE A 17 -4.54 -15.23 -13.02
CA PHE A 17 -4.19 -16.20 -14.06
C PHE A 17 -3.64 -17.51 -13.50
N HIS A 18 -3.27 -17.55 -12.24
CA HIS A 18 -2.69 -18.73 -11.62
C HIS A 18 -3.76 -19.69 -11.09
N PHE A 19 -4.75 -19.14 -10.40
CA PHE A 19 -5.83 -19.93 -9.78
C PHE A 19 -7.17 -19.82 -10.53
N GLY A 20 -7.25 -18.92 -11.49
CA GLY A 20 -8.50 -18.56 -12.15
C GLY A 20 -9.32 -17.56 -11.31
N GLY A 21 -10.25 -16.86 -11.97
CA GLY A 21 -11.08 -15.87 -11.29
C GLY A 21 -10.42 -14.52 -11.06
N ILE A 22 -10.57 -13.96 -9.88
CA ILE A 22 -10.01 -12.67 -9.50
C ILE A 22 -9.35 -12.74 -8.13
N GLN A 23 -8.37 -11.89 -7.93
CA GLN A 23 -7.73 -11.62 -6.64
C GLN A 23 -7.65 -10.11 -6.41
N GLY A 24 -7.53 -9.70 -5.16
CA GLY A 24 -7.39 -8.30 -4.82
C GLY A 24 -7.30 -8.09 -3.32
N GLY A 25 -7.47 -6.86 -2.91
CA GLY A 25 -7.41 -6.46 -1.53
C GLY A 25 -8.30 -5.25 -1.27
N ALA A 26 -8.21 -4.73 -0.08
CA ALA A 26 -8.91 -3.54 0.33
C ALA A 26 -7.95 -2.50 0.90
N SER A 27 -8.47 -1.30 1.08
CA SER A 27 -7.77 -0.19 1.71
C SER A 27 -7.27 -0.57 3.10
N PRO A 28 -6.07 -0.14 3.45
CA PRO A 28 -5.56 -0.30 4.79
C PRO A 28 -6.39 0.52 5.78
N TYR A 29 -6.61 -0.05 6.97
CA TYR A 29 -7.00 0.74 8.14
C TYR A 29 -5.79 1.51 8.64
N LYS A 30 -6.03 2.72 9.12
CA LYS A 30 -5.01 3.45 9.85
C LYS A 30 -4.76 2.74 11.19
N VAL A 31 -3.52 2.39 11.45
CA VAL A 31 -3.13 1.84 12.74
C VAL A 31 -2.76 3.01 13.65
N ASP A 32 -3.56 3.26 14.69
CA ASP A 32 -3.33 4.34 15.66
C ASP A 32 -2.35 3.95 16.77
N THR A 33 -1.70 2.80 16.65
CA THR A 33 -0.66 2.35 17.57
C THR A 33 0.65 3.08 17.27
N PRO A 34 1.36 3.62 18.29
CA PRO A 34 2.68 4.19 18.10
C PRO A 34 3.63 3.22 17.39
N VAL A 35 4.45 3.73 16.47
CA VAL A 35 5.30 2.91 15.58
C VAL A 35 6.25 1.98 16.37
N ASP A 36 6.74 2.45 17.51
CA ASP A 36 7.62 1.69 18.40
C ASP A 36 6.90 0.56 19.19
N GLN A 37 5.56 0.55 19.15
CA GLN A 37 4.71 -0.46 19.78
C GLN A 37 4.08 -1.43 18.76
N VAL A 38 4.20 -1.14 17.49
CA VAL A 38 3.71 -2.03 16.43
C VAL A 38 4.68 -3.21 16.33
N GLN A 39 4.17 -4.41 16.59
CA GLN A 39 4.93 -5.62 16.33
C GLN A 39 4.96 -5.87 14.83
N ILE A 40 6.09 -5.60 14.22
CA ILE A 40 6.30 -5.86 12.80
C ILE A 40 6.99 -7.21 12.68
N ASP A 41 6.20 -8.25 12.45
CA ASP A 41 6.72 -9.49 11.88
C ASP A 41 6.15 -9.63 10.47
N PRO A 42 6.81 -9.06 9.45
CA PRO A 42 6.30 -9.09 8.08
C PRO A 42 6.25 -10.50 7.49
N TYR A 43 6.83 -11.48 8.17
CA TYR A 43 6.91 -12.86 7.71
C TYR A 43 6.21 -13.85 8.65
N GLY A 44 5.70 -13.39 9.78
CA GLY A 44 5.08 -14.22 10.79
C GLY A 44 3.58 -14.38 10.56
N PRO A 45 3.08 -15.57 10.19
CA PRO A 45 1.64 -15.80 10.01
C PRO A 45 0.85 -15.69 11.31
N SER A 46 1.53 -15.63 12.44
CA SER A 46 0.93 -15.43 13.78
C SER A 46 0.86 -13.96 14.21
N SER A 47 1.39 -13.06 13.42
CA SER A 47 1.29 -11.62 13.70
C SER A 47 -0.15 -11.15 13.54
N PRO A 48 -0.71 -10.37 14.50
CA PRO A 48 -2.07 -9.84 14.41
C PRO A 48 -2.32 -9.05 13.13
N GLU A 49 -1.30 -8.43 12.57
CA GLU A 49 -1.38 -7.65 11.33
C GLU A 49 -1.59 -8.52 10.10
N PHE A 50 -1.26 -9.81 10.19
CA PHE A 50 -1.49 -10.78 9.11
C PHE A 50 -2.89 -11.37 9.11
N VAL A 51 -3.59 -11.29 10.23
CA VAL A 51 -4.90 -11.90 10.39
C VAL A 51 -5.96 -10.91 9.92
N ALA A 52 -6.48 -11.12 8.72
CA ALA A 52 -7.68 -10.40 8.29
C ALA A 52 -8.90 -10.97 9.03
N SER A 53 -9.79 -10.08 9.50
CA SER A 53 -11.01 -10.52 10.17
C SER A 53 -11.96 -11.25 9.21
N PRO A 54 -12.86 -12.11 9.71
CA PRO A 54 -13.87 -12.78 8.88
C PRO A 54 -14.75 -11.81 8.09
N GLU A 55 -14.96 -10.62 8.63
CA GLU A 55 -15.75 -9.56 7.99
C GLU A 55 -15.08 -9.04 6.72
N PHE A 56 -13.76 -9.19 6.58
CA PHE A 56 -13.04 -8.76 5.40
C PHE A 56 -13.58 -9.42 4.12
N ALA A 57 -13.78 -10.73 4.14
CA ALA A 57 -14.30 -11.45 2.98
C ALA A 57 -15.69 -10.93 2.56
N HIS A 58 -16.56 -10.69 3.57
CA HIS A 58 -17.88 -10.13 3.33
C HIS A 58 -17.82 -8.71 2.76
N MET A 59 -16.99 -7.85 3.33
CA MET A 59 -16.78 -6.49 2.85
C MET A 59 -16.26 -6.47 1.41
N TRP A 60 -15.22 -7.25 1.13
CA TRP A 60 -14.59 -7.28 -0.18
C TRP A 60 -15.53 -7.78 -1.28
N VAL A 61 -16.26 -8.89 -1.02
CA VAL A 61 -17.22 -9.44 -1.97
C VAL A 61 -18.43 -8.52 -2.16
N SER A 62 -18.90 -7.85 -1.10
CA SER A 62 -19.99 -6.87 -1.19
C SER A 62 -19.58 -5.66 -2.02
N ALA A 63 -18.36 -5.18 -1.84
CA ALA A 63 -17.82 -4.08 -2.63
C ALA A 63 -17.67 -4.46 -4.11
N LEU A 64 -17.19 -5.65 -4.41
CA LEU A 64 -17.15 -6.17 -5.78
C LEU A 64 -18.55 -6.22 -6.42
N ALA A 65 -19.54 -6.73 -5.70
CA ALA A 65 -20.92 -6.81 -6.17
C ALA A 65 -21.53 -5.42 -6.41
N HIS A 66 -21.17 -4.44 -5.57
CA HIS A 66 -21.55 -3.05 -5.77
C HIS A 66 -20.94 -2.45 -7.05
N CYS A 67 -19.66 -2.71 -7.27
CA CYS A 67 -18.95 -2.22 -8.46
C CYS A 67 -19.41 -2.92 -9.73
N GLN A 68 -19.66 -4.23 -9.67
CA GLN A 68 -20.04 -5.04 -10.83
C GLN A 68 -21.05 -6.12 -10.45
N LYS A 69 -22.26 -5.99 -10.97
CA LYS A 69 -23.39 -6.89 -10.70
C LYS A 69 -23.06 -8.37 -10.93
N ARG A 70 -22.12 -8.71 -11.81
CA ARG A 70 -21.72 -10.12 -12.06
C ARG A 70 -21.12 -10.82 -10.84
N TYR A 71 -20.70 -10.08 -9.82
CA TYR A 71 -20.17 -10.64 -8.57
C TYR A 71 -21.23 -10.77 -7.47
N GLU A 72 -22.48 -10.40 -7.76
CA GLU A 72 -23.58 -10.57 -6.82
C GLU A 72 -23.80 -12.06 -6.50
N GLY A 73 -23.89 -12.37 -5.21
CA GLY A 73 -24.02 -13.75 -4.74
C GLY A 73 -22.76 -14.62 -4.82
N MET A 74 -21.60 -14.04 -5.10
CA MET A 74 -20.35 -14.79 -5.26
C MET A 74 -19.63 -15.14 -3.95
N MET A 75 -20.18 -14.79 -2.79
CA MET A 75 -19.57 -15.14 -1.49
C MET A 75 -19.22 -16.63 -1.36
N PRO A 76 -20.05 -17.59 -1.81
CA PRO A 76 -19.71 -19.01 -1.76
C PRO A 76 -18.53 -19.40 -2.67
N LYS A 77 -18.11 -18.53 -3.56
CA LYS A 77 -16.94 -18.71 -4.44
C LYS A 77 -15.64 -18.16 -3.88
N TYR A 78 -15.67 -17.59 -2.69
CA TYR A 78 -14.48 -17.11 -1.98
C TYR A 78 -13.66 -18.31 -1.49
N HIS A 79 -12.42 -18.45 -1.97
CA HIS A 79 -11.65 -19.68 -1.81
C HIS A 79 -10.49 -19.61 -0.84
N ARG A 80 -10.04 -18.42 -0.49
CA ARG A 80 -8.86 -18.24 0.34
C ARG A 80 -9.14 -17.36 1.53
N GLU A 81 -8.54 -17.74 2.65
CA GLU A 81 -8.45 -16.81 3.77
C GLU A 81 -7.67 -15.57 3.35
N ALA A 82 -8.18 -14.42 3.76
CA ALA A 82 -7.49 -13.17 3.54
C ALA A 82 -6.26 -13.10 4.44
N SER A 83 -5.21 -12.49 3.95
CA SER A 83 -4.03 -12.13 4.74
C SER A 83 -3.88 -10.62 4.77
N GLY A 84 -3.43 -10.12 5.89
CA GLY A 84 -3.12 -8.71 6.06
C GLY A 84 -1.62 -8.43 5.94
N GLY A 85 -1.25 -7.20 6.21
CA GLY A 85 0.11 -6.72 6.28
C GLY A 85 0.12 -5.25 6.68
N ILE A 86 1.28 -4.74 7.04
CA ILE A 86 1.45 -3.33 7.39
C ILE A 86 2.04 -2.58 6.21
N GLY A 87 1.35 -1.53 5.78
CA GLY A 87 1.87 -0.55 4.82
C GLY A 87 2.40 0.69 5.54
N CYS A 88 3.55 1.18 5.11
CA CYS A 88 4.10 2.46 5.57
C CYS A 88 3.85 3.54 4.53
N PHE A 89 3.32 4.66 4.99
CA PHE A 89 3.10 5.84 4.16
C PHE A 89 3.90 7.02 4.72
N THR A 90 4.51 7.78 3.83
CA THR A 90 5.16 9.03 4.18
C THR A 90 4.11 10.11 4.48
N PRO A 91 4.46 11.19 5.21
CA PRO A 91 3.52 12.26 5.52
C PRO A 91 2.86 12.92 4.32
N ASP A 92 3.54 12.94 3.19
CA ASP A 92 3.04 13.50 1.91
C ASP A 92 2.57 12.43 0.92
N SER A 93 2.56 11.17 1.31
CA SER A 93 2.22 10.02 0.47
C SER A 93 3.10 9.84 -0.77
N PHE A 94 4.26 10.49 -0.84
CA PHE A 94 5.23 10.33 -1.91
C PHE A 94 6.44 9.51 -1.45
N PRO A 95 7.07 8.77 -2.35
CA PRO A 95 8.21 7.91 -2.02
C PRO A 95 9.42 8.71 -1.52
N VAL A 96 10.34 7.99 -0.89
CA VAL A 96 11.67 8.51 -0.52
C VAL A 96 12.72 7.75 -1.29
N PHE A 97 13.60 8.48 -1.96
CA PHE A 97 14.79 7.97 -2.62
C PHE A 97 15.99 8.76 -2.09
N ASP A 98 16.82 8.12 -1.28
CA ASP A 98 17.91 8.83 -0.62
C ASP A 98 19.08 7.92 -0.27
N HIS A 99 20.26 8.52 -0.19
CA HIS A 99 21.41 7.96 0.51
C HIS A 99 21.32 8.40 1.97
N PHE A 100 20.61 7.63 2.77
CA PHE A 100 20.23 7.96 4.13
C PHE A 100 21.43 8.05 5.09
N ARG A 101 22.43 7.21 4.86
CA ARG A 101 23.71 7.16 5.56
C ARG A 101 24.77 6.64 4.64
N GLU A 102 26.03 6.74 5.04
CA GLU A 102 27.13 6.11 4.34
C GLU A 102 26.81 4.62 4.06
N ASN A 103 26.92 4.23 2.81
CA ASN A 103 26.61 2.87 2.31
C ASN A 103 25.15 2.40 2.54
N VAL A 104 24.22 3.30 2.82
CA VAL A 104 22.79 2.97 2.95
C VAL A 104 21.97 3.77 1.97
N THR A 105 21.47 3.10 0.95
CA THR A 105 20.52 3.66 -0.01
C THR A 105 19.11 3.22 0.34
N MET A 106 18.18 4.16 0.43
CA MET A 106 16.79 3.94 0.76
C MET A 106 15.92 4.09 -0.50
N ILE A 107 15.05 3.11 -0.71
CA ILE A 107 13.95 3.16 -1.65
C ILE A 107 12.70 2.82 -0.87
N ALA A 108 12.00 3.83 -0.38
CA ALA A 108 10.75 3.66 0.36
C ALA A 108 9.60 4.15 -0.51
N ASP A 109 8.78 3.22 -0.96
CA ASP A 109 7.84 3.45 -2.05
C ASP A 109 6.56 4.19 -1.66
N SER A 110 6.22 4.24 -0.37
CA SER A 110 4.95 4.83 0.10
C SER A 110 3.73 4.35 -0.71
N ASN A 111 3.70 3.05 -1.06
CA ASN A 111 2.69 2.40 -1.89
C ASN A 111 2.63 2.88 -3.37
N HIS A 112 3.74 3.38 -3.90
CA HIS A 112 3.87 3.81 -5.29
C HIS A 112 4.68 2.86 -6.19
N GLY A 113 5.02 1.65 -5.72
CA GLY A 113 5.87 0.68 -6.43
C GLY A 113 5.49 0.45 -7.90
N TRP A 114 4.21 0.46 -8.20
CA TRP A 114 3.67 0.33 -9.57
C TRP A 114 4.07 1.45 -10.52
N LYS A 115 4.31 2.64 -9.98
CA LYS A 115 4.62 3.87 -10.74
C LYS A 115 6.12 4.10 -10.87
N MET A 116 6.95 3.24 -10.24
CA MET A 116 8.38 3.49 -10.06
C MET A 116 9.28 2.61 -10.95
N ILE A 117 8.77 2.10 -12.07
CA ILE A 117 9.52 1.17 -12.93
C ILE A 117 10.88 1.74 -13.37
N GLY A 118 10.96 3.04 -13.63
CA GLY A 118 12.19 3.71 -14.03
C GLY A 118 13.16 4.05 -12.89
N VAL A 119 12.68 4.06 -11.65
CA VAL A 119 13.47 4.53 -10.48
C VAL A 119 14.70 3.66 -10.25
N GLY A 120 14.61 2.36 -10.49
CA GLY A 120 15.72 1.44 -10.32
C GLY A 120 16.98 1.84 -11.09
N HIS A 121 16.84 2.34 -12.31
CA HIS A 121 17.96 2.85 -13.09
C HIS A 121 18.57 4.10 -12.46
N LEU A 122 17.73 5.06 -12.07
CA LEU A 122 18.20 6.30 -11.47
C LEU A 122 18.94 6.05 -10.15
N ILE A 123 18.44 5.15 -9.33
CA ILE A 123 19.12 4.76 -8.09
C ILE A 123 20.42 4.03 -8.36
N ALA A 124 20.46 3.14 -9.34
CA ALA A 124 21.68 2.44 -9.71
C ALA A 124 22.77 3.43 -10.17
N ASP A 125 22.40 4.42 -10.96
CA ASP A 125 23.32 5.48 -11.39
C ASP A 125 23.88 6.26 -10.19
N GLU A 126 23.04 6.60 -9.21
CA GLU A 126 23.49 7.29 -8.00
C GLU A 126 24.42 6.42 -7.14
N VAL A 127 24.12 5.15 -6.99
CA VAL A 127 24.99 4.19 -6.30
C VAL A 127 26.36 4.09 -6.99
N LEU A 128 26.39 4.26 -8.31
CA LEU A 128 27.60 4.31 -9.12
C LEU A 128 28.26 5.70 -9.19
N GLY A 129 27.72 6.69 -8.49
CA GLY A 129 28.28 8.03 -8.35
C GLY A 129 27.77 9.08 -9.35
N THR A 130 26.70 8.77 -10.09
CA THR A 130 26.07 9.71 -11.02
C THR A 130 24.79 10.27 -10.42
N GLN A 131 24.84 11.51 -9.96
CA GLN A 131 23.68 12.17 -9.35
C GLN A 131 22.51 12.31 -10.34
N GLN A 132 21.29 12.10 -9.84
CA GLN A 132 20.05 12.12 -10.63
C GLN A 132 19.12 13.23 -10.16
N GLU A 133 18.99 14.30 -10.94
CA GLU A 133 18.13 15.45 -10.62
C GLU A 133 16.66 15.08 -10.41
N LEU A 134 16.18 14.05 -11.10
CA LEU A 134 14.80 13.58 -10.96
C LEU A 134 14.49 12.98 -9.58
N LEU A 135 15.51 12.59 -8.83
CA LEU A 135 15.34 12.05 -7.47
C LEU A 135 15.40 13.13 -6.38
N GLU A 136 15.88 14.34 -6.70
CA GLU A 136 16.03 15.41 -5.72
C GLU A 136 14.73 15.80 -4.99
N PRO A 137 13.57 15.88 -5.65
CA PRO A 137 12.31 16.18 -4.97
C PRO A 137 11.88 15.13 -3.94
N PHE A 138 12.46 13.93 -4.02
CA PHE A 138 12.09 12.78 -3.20
C PHE A 138 13.06 12.49 -2.04
N ARG A 139 14.00 13.41 -1.77
CA ARG A 139 14.94 13.26 -0.67
C ARG A 139 14.24 13.32 0.70
N PHE A 140 14.78 12.59 1.65
CA PHE A 140 14.27 12.55 3.01
C PHE A 140 14.29 13.91 3.70
N SER A 141 15.27 14.75 3.35
CA SER A 141 15.43 16.11 3.88
C SER A 141 14.19 16.99 3.69
N ARG A 142 13.35 16.71 2.67
CA ARG A 142 12.13 17.48 2.42
C ARG A 142 11.19 17.55 3.63
N PHE A 143 11.19 16.51 4.47
CA PHE A 143 10.35 16.48 5.67
C PHE A 143 10.83 17.50 6.72
N ALA A 144 12.14 17.58 6.96
CA ALA A 144 12.73 18.55 7.87
C ALA A 144 12.63 19.99 7.34
N GLU A 145 12.67 20.16 6.03
CA GLU A 145 12.59 21.45 5.35
C GLU A 145 11.15 21.93 5.11
N GLY A 146 10.16 21.09 5.41
CA GLY A 146 8.75 21.40 5.15
C GLY A 146 8.38 21.48 3.65
N LYS A 147 9.21 20.92 2.77
CA LYS A 147 9.01 20.90 1.32
C LYS A 147 8.22 19.66 0.89
N LEU A 148 7.05 19.47 1.48
CA LEU A 148 6.20 18.34 1.17
C LEU A 148 5.59 18.46 -0.22
N HIS A 149 5.40 17.34 -0.88
CA HIS A 149 4.63 17.30 -2.11
C HIS A 149 3.17 17.66 -1.85
N PRO A 150 2.47 18.25 -2.82
CA PRO A 150 1.04 18.51 -2.70
C PRO A 150 0.31 17.19 -2.46
N VAL A 151 -0.42 17.11 -1.36
CA VAL A 151 -1.28 15.97 -1.08
C VAL A 151 -2.50 16.05 -1.98
N SER A 152 -2.88 14.93 -2.56
CA SER A 152 -4.14 14.82 -3.29
C SER A 152 -5.32 15.16 -2.37
N ASN A 153 -6.34 15.82 -2.91
CA ASN A 153 -7.62 16.00 -2.21
C ASN A 153 -8.42 14.69 -2.11
N SER A 154 -7.89 13.60 -2.61
CA SER A 154 -8.46 12.28 -2.44
C SER A 154 -8.40 11.86 -0.97
N PRO A 155 -9.47 11.24 -0.47
CA PRO A 155 -9.48 10.67 0.88
C PRO A 155 -8.57 9.44 1.01
N TYR A 156 -8.01 8.96 -0.09
CA TYR A 156 -7.16 7.79 -0.10
C TYR A 156 -5.68 8.18 -0.01
N PRO A 157 -4.90 7.55 0.88
CA PRO A 157 -3.48 7.89 1.07
C PRO A 157 -2.58 7.54 -0.12
N TRP A 158 -3.11 6.83 -1.11
CA TRP A 158 -2.35 6.39 -2.29
C TRP A 158 -2.74 7.11 -3.59
N SER A 159 -3.55 8.12 -3.55
CA SER A 159 -4.03 8.82 -4.75
C SER A 159 -3.38 10.18 -4.94
#